data_44085846b034a2e4c1e533b7758b618a
#
_entry.id   44085846b034a2e4c1e533b7758b618a
#
_cell.length_a   1.000
_cell.length_b   1.000
_cell.length_c   1.000
_cell.angle_alpha   90.00
_cell.angle_beta   90.00
_cell.angle_gamma   90.00
#
_symmetry.space_group_name_H-M   'P 1'
#
loop_
_entity.id
_entity.type
_entity.pdbx_description
1 polymer ?
#
loop_
_entity_poly.entity_id
_entity_poly.type
_entity_poly.pdbx_seq_one_letter_code
_entity_poly.pdbx_strand_id
1 'polypeptide(L)'
;MPPARILIADDYDDNRELLRLMLEGAGYGVRETRDGHECVAAARAELPDLILIDLSMPVLDGWATLKELRADERTRAIRCIAVTALAAEQDRQRALDAGFDAYLSKPYRSKDLLNLVEHTLHQTKAATDSAL
;
A
#
# COMPACT_ATOMS: atom_id res chain seq x y z
N MET A 1 21.00 -4.08 -8.75
CA MET A 1 19.73 -3.30 -8.69
C MET A 1 19.40 -2.96 -7.25
N PRO A 2 19.00 -1.74 -6.97
CA PRO A 2 18.55 -1.43 -5.62
C PRO A 2 17.27 -2.20 -5.29
N PRO A 3 17.05 -2.53 -4.03
CA PRO A 3 15.81 -3.20 -3.64
C PRO A 3 14.59 -2.30 -3.86
N ALA A 4 13.44 -2.90 -4.08
CA ALA A 4 12.19 -2.15 -4.17
C ALA A 4 11.93 -1.46 -2.84
N ARG A 5 11.36 -0.27 -2.90
CA ARG A 5 11.08 0.57 -1.74
C ARG A 5 9.59 0.56 -1.45
N ILE A 6 9.26 0.25 -0.21
CA ILE A 6 7.87 0.15 0.22
C ILE A 6 7.59 1.16 1.31
N LEU A 7 6.54 1.93 1.12
CA LEU A 7 6.07 2.90 2.09
C LEU A 7 4.89 2.28 2.86
N ILE A 8 4.94 2.36 4.19
CA ILE A 8 3.87 1.85 5.04
C ILE A 8 3.15 3.02 5.69
N ALA A 9 1.82 2.97 5.67
CA ALA A 9 0.98 3.92 6.39
C ALA A 9 0.09 3.14 7.36
N ASP A 10 0.39 3.20 8.63
CA ASP A 10 -0.33 2.50 9.70
C ASP A 10 -0.12 3.27 11.00
N ASP A 11 -1.20 3.63 11.69
CA ASP A 11 -1.12 4.41 12.91
C ASP A 11 -0.76 3.60 14.16
N TYR A 12 -0.80 2.26 14.06
CA TYR A 12 -0.50 1.38 15.18
C TYR A 12 0.96 0.97 15.16
N ASP A 13 1.73 1.40 16.16
CA ASP A 13 3.18 1.20 16.19
C ASP A 13 3.60 -0.26 16.05
N ASP A 14 2.92 -1.16 16.78
CA ASP A 14 3.29 -2.58 16.74
C ASP A 14 3.06 -3.21 15.38
N ASN A 15 1.94 -2.86 14.74
CA ASN A 15 1.64 -3.35 13.40
C ASN A 15 2.64 -2.83 12.38
N ARG A 16 2.98 -1.55 12.50
CA ARG A 16 3.92 -0.90 11.59
C ARG A 16 5.30 -1.52 11.71
N GLU A 17 5.76 -1.76 12.95
CA GLU A 17 7.05 -2.41 13.18
C GLU A 17 7.07 -3.83 12.64
N LEU A 18 6.01 -4.60 12.87
CA LEU A 18 5.92 -5.96 12.37
C LEU A 18 5.98 -6.01 10.85
N LEU A 19 5.23 -5.12 10.18
CA LEU A 19 5.27 -5.01 8.72
C LEU A 19 6.67 -4.69 8.25
N ARG A 20 7.33 -3.72 8.89
CA ARG A 20 8.69 -3.34 8.52
C ARG A 20 9.65 -4.53 8.63
N LEU A 21 9.58 -5.26 9.73
CA LEU A 21 10.46 -6.41 9.95
C LEU A 21 10.26 -7.49 8.90
N MET A 22 9.01 -7.79 8.57
CA MET A 22 8.70 -8.79 7.55
C MET A 22 9.20 -8.37 6.17
N LEU A 23 9.00 -7.12 5.81
CA LEU A 23 9.39 -6.62 4.50
C LEU A 23 10.90 -6.48 4.36
N GLU A 24 11.56 -5.97 5.40
CA GLU A 24 13.03 -5.86 5.40
C GLU A 24 13.67 -7.24 5.36
N GLY A 25 13.09 -8.20 6.08
CA GLY A 25 13.55 -9.59 6.04
C GLY A 25 13.47 -10.21 4.66
N ALA A 26 12.57 -9.73 3.83
CA ALA A 26 12.43 -10.19 2.45
C ALA A 26 13.29 -9.40 1.46
N GLY A 27 14.06 -8.41 1.93
CA GLY A 27 14.98 -7.67 1.10
C GLY A 27 14.47 -6.32 0.59
N TYR A 28 13.31 -5.85 1.05
CA TYR A 28 12.78 -4.56 0.62
C TYR A 28 13.31 -3.41 1.50
N GLY A 29 13.43 -2.22 0.91
CA GLY A 29 13.65 -1.01 1.68
C GLY A 29 12.30 -0.52 2.20
N VAL A 30 12.23 -0.06 3.45
CA VAL A 30 10.96 0.31 4.07
C VAL A 30 11.02 1.71 4.66
N ARG A 31 9.97 2.49 4.39
CA ARG A 31 9.74 3.78 5.01
C ARG A 31 8.42 3.69 5.77
N GLU A 32 8.43 4.11 7.04
CA GLU A 32 7.22 4.09 7.88
C GLU A 32 6.60 5.46 7.99
N THR A 33 5.25 5.50 7.95
CA THR A 33 4.47 6.70 8.25
C THR A 33 3.30 6.30 9.15
N ARG A 34 2.80 7.24 9.94
CA ARG A 34 1.80 6.97 10.98
C ARG A 34 0.40 7.43 10.64
N ASP A 35 0.26 8.25 9.61
CA ASP A 35 -1.06 8.73 9.19
C ASP A 35 -1.05 9.06 7.70
N GLY A 36 -2.22 9.41 7.19
CA GLY A 36 -2.38 9.69 5.77
C GLY A 36 -1.62 10.91 5.28
N HIS A 37 -1.51 11.94 6.12
CA HIS A 37 -0.76 13.14 5.74
C HIS A 37 0.72 12.84 5.59
N GLU A 38 1.30 12.11 6.55
CA GLU A 38 2.70 11.68 6.46
C GLU A 38 2.92 10.80 5.23
N CYS A 39 1.96 9.92 4.96
CA CYS A 39 2.03 9.01 3.83
C CYS A 39 2.09 9.79 2.51
N VAL A 40 1.20 10.72 2.31
CA VAL A 40 1.15 11.52 1.08
C VAL A 40 2.44 12.33 0.92
N ALA A 41 2.91 12.95 2.00
CA ALA A 41 4.14 13.74 1.96
C ALA A 41 5.36 12.87 1.61
N ALA A 42 5.48 11.70 2.23
CA ALA A 42 6.59 10.79 1.96
C ALA A 42 6.52 10.23 0.54
N ALA A 43 5.32 9.91 0.06
CA ALA A 43 5.14 9.39 -1.30
C ALA A 43 5.57 10.41 -2.35
N ARG A 44 5.22 11.67 -2.14
CA ARG A 44 5.62 12.75 -3.05
C ARG A 44 7.12 12.98 -3.06
N ALA A 45 7.75 12.87 -1.88
CA ALA A 45 9.18 13.15 -1.74
C ALA A 45 10.05 11.99 -2.23
N GLU A 46 9.63 10.77 -2.00
CA GLU A 46 10.50 9.59 -2.20
C GLU A 46 10.09 8.70 -3.36
N LEU A 47 8.86 8.82 -3.84
CA LEU A 47 8.32 8.04 -4.95
C LEU A 47 8.58 6.54 -4.79
N PRO A 48 8.00 5.91 -3.76
CA PRO A 48 8.23 4.48 -3.52
C PRO A 48 7.64 3.62 -4.63
N ASP A 49 8.04 2.36 -4.66
CA ASP A 49 7.54 1.40 -5.64
C ASP A 49 6.15 0.87 -5.27
N LEU A 50 5.84 0.84 -3.97
CA LEU A 50 4.60 0.31 -3.46
C LEU A 50 4.24 0.99 -2.14
N ILE A 51 2.95 1.17 -1.89
CA ILE A 51 2.46 1.71 -0.62
C ILE A 51 1.46 0.73 -0.01
N LEU A 52 1.67 0.38 1.27
CA LEU A 52 0.71 -0.39 2.06
C LEU A 52 -0.03 0.60 2.94
N ILE A 53 -1.34 0.67 2.80
CA ILE A 53 -2.17 1.67 3.48
C ILE A 53 -3.22 0.99 4.35
N ASP A 54 -3.17 1.25 5.66
CA ASP A 54 -4.24 0.84 6.57
C ASP A 54 -5.45 1.75 6.33
N LEU A 55 -6.61 1.13 6.12
CA LEU A 55 -7.83 1.89 5.85
C LEU A 55 -8.36 2.63 7.08
N SER A 56 -8.01 2.20 8.28
CA SER A 56 -8.57 2.72 9.54
C SER A 56 -7.65 3.70 10.27
N MET A 57 -6.99 4.59 9.55
CA MET A 57 -6.11 5.58 10.18
C MET A 57 -6.87 6.82 10.64
N PRO A 58 -6.37 7.49 11.72
CA PRO A 58 -6.93 8.78 12.14
C PRO A 58 -6.49 9.91 11.22
N VAL A 59 -7.11 11.08 11.38
CA VAL A 59 -6.83 12.34 10.69
C VAL A 59 -7.18 12.25 9.20
N LEU A 60 -6.45 11.45 8.45
CA LEU A 60 -6.73 11.18 7.03
C LEU A 60 -6.73 9.66 6.88
N ASP A 61 -7.91 9.06 6.71
CA ASP A 61 -8.01 7.61 6.61
C ASP A 61 -7.43 7.08 5.29
N GLY A 62 -7.38 5.75 5.17
CA GLY A 62 -6.77 5.12 3.99
C GLY A 62 -7.48 5.43 2.69
N TRP A 63 -8.80 5.60 2.73
CA TRP A 63 -9.58 5.94 1.53
C TRP A 63 -9.21 7.33 1.01
N ALA A 64 -9.19 8.30 1.93
CA ALA A 64 -8.84 9.68 1.59
C ALA A 64 -7.37 9.79 1.19
N THR A 65 -6.50 9.02 1.83
CA THR A 65 -5.08 8.97 1.48
C THR A 65 -4.90 8.54 0.03
N LEU A 66 -5.57 7.45 -0.37
CA LEU A 66 -5.50 6.98 -1.74
C LEU A 66 -6.01 8.04 -2.72
N LYS A 67 -7.12 8.69 -2.37
CA LYS A 67 -7.70 9.72 -3.24
C LYS A 67 -6.69 10.84 -3.51
N GLU A 68 -5.97 11.28 -2.48
CA GLU A 68 -4.95 12.31 -2.66
C GLU A 68 -3.79 11.83 -3.51
N LEU A 69 -3.36 10.59 -3.32
CA LEU A 69 -2.28 10.01 -4.13
C LEU A 69 -2.66 9.94 -5.60
N ARG A 70 -3.89 9.52 -5.89
CA ARG A 70 -4.39 9.39 -7.27
C ARG A 70 -4.63 10.73 -7.96
N ALA A 71 -4.84 11.78 -7.19
CA ALA A 71 -5.07 13.12 -7.72
C ALA A 71 -3.77 13.85 -8.11
N ASP A 72 -2.63 13.37 -7.64
CA ASP A 72 -1.31 13.99 -7.90
C ASP A 72 -0.59 13.21 -9.01
N GLU A 73 -0.16 13.91 -10.05
CA GLU A 73 0.53 13.28 -11.18
C GLU A 73 1.78 12.50 -10.78
N ARG A 74 2.47 12.95 -9.73
CA ARG A 74 3.71 12.31 -9.28
C ARG A 74 3.46 10.96 -8.62
N THR A 75 2.29 10.77 -8.01
CA THR A 75 2.01 9.60 -7.19
C THR A 75 0.88 8.72 -7.73
N ARG A 76 0.15 9.19 -8.73
CA ARG A 76 -1.06 8.47 -9.21
C ARG A 76 -0.79 7.06 -9.72
N ALA A 77 0.41 6.80 -10.21
CA ALA A 77 0.75 5.49 -10.76
C ALA A 77 1.39 4.55 -9.75
N ILE A 78 1.67 5.01 -8.53
CA ILE A 78 2.27 4.16 -7.50
C ILE A 78 1.25 3.10 -7.07
N ARG A 79 1.67 1.85 -7.04
CA ARG A 79 0.79 0.75 -6.63
C ARG A 79 0.50 0.84 -5.14
N CYS A 80 -0.76 0.62 -4.78
CA CYS A 80 -1.22 0.72 -3.40
C CYS A 80 -2.00 -0.53 -3.01
N ILE A 81 -1.68 -1.07 -1.85
CA ILE A 81 -2.39 -2.22 -1.27
C ILE A 81 -3.12 -1.73 -0.04
N ALA A 82 -4.44 -1.98 0.01
CA ALA A 82 -5.23 -1.70 1.20
C ALA A 82 -5.03 -2.83 2.21
N VAL A 83 -4.71 -2.49 3.45
CA VAL A 83 -4.57 -3.45 4.55
C VAL A 83 -5.59 -3.08 5.60
N THR A 84 -6.45 -4.02 6.02
CA THR A 84 -7.56 -3.66 6.89
C THR A 84 -8.14 -4.85 7.62
N ALA A 85 -8.83 -4.57 8.74
CA ALA A 85 -9.60 -5.57 9.48
C ALA A 85 -10.97 -5.81 8.83
N LEU A 86 -11.38 -4.99 7.86
CA LEU A 86 -12.64 -5.17 7.13
C LEU A 86 -12.49 -6.37 6.19
N ALA A 87 -13.30 -7.40 6.37
CA ALA A 87 -13.12 -8.66 5.66
C ALA A 87 -14.28 -9.03 4.74
N ALA A 88 -15.32 -8.20 4.65
CA ALA A 88 -16.44 -8.49 3.78
C ALA A 88 -16.07 -8.33 2.31
N GLU A 89 -16.65 -9.16 1.45
CA GLU A 89 -16.37 -9.10 0.01
C GLU A 89 -16.71 -7.74 -0.58
N GLN A 90 -17.76 -7.09 -0.11
CA GLN A 90 -18.12 -5.77 -0.57
C GLN A 90 -17.07 -4.71 -0.20
N ASP A 91 -16.37 -4.90 0.93
CA ASP A 91 -15.29 -3.99 1.31
C ASP A 91 -14.09 -4.14 0.38
N ARG A 92 -13.79 -5.38 0.01
CA ARG A 92 -12.74 -5.68 -0.95
C ARG A 92 -13.07 -5.05 -2.30
N GLN A 93 -14.28 -5.23 -2.78
CA GLN A 93 -14.70 -4.68 -4.07
C GLN A 93 -14.65 -3.15 -4.04
N ARG A 94 -15.10 -2.56 -2.93
CA ARG A 94 -15.05 -1.11 -2.74
C ARG A 94 -13.62 -0.58 -2.81
N ALA A 95 -12.66 -1.29 -2.19
CA ALA A 95 -11.27 -0.89 -2.23
C ALA A 95 -10.71 -0.92 -3.66
N LEU A 96 -11.00 -1.99 -4.39
CA LEU A 96 -10.54 -2.11 -5.78
C LEU A 96 -11.18 -1.03 -6.65
N ASP A 97 -12.47 -0.76 -6.46
CA ASP A 97 -13.18 0.27 -7.22
C ASP A 97 -12.64 1.67 -6.91
N ALA A 98 -12.15 1.89 -5.68
CA ALA A 98 -11.57 3.17 -5.29
C ALA A 98 -10.20 3.41 -5.90
N GLY A 99 -9.55 2.37 -6.42
CA GLY A 99 -8.25 2.50 -7.06
C GLY A 99 -7.09 1.80 -6.37
N PHE A 100 -7.36 1.01 -5.32
CA PHE A 100 -6.34 0.14 -4.75
C PHE A 100 -6.02 -0.98 -5.74
N ASP A 101 -4.75 -1.33 -5.85
CA ASP A 101 -4.31 -2.40 -6.76
C ASP A 101 -4.53 -3.78 -6.15
N ALA A 102 -4.56 -3.87 -4.82
CA ALA A 102 -4.80 -5.11 -4.12
C ALA A 102 -5.34 -4.84 -2.72
N TYR A 103 -5.77 -5.88 -2.06
CA TYR A 103 -6.43 -5.80 -0.76
C TYR A 103 -5.98 -6.97 0.11
N LEU A 104 -5.61 -6.68 1.36
CA LEU A 104 -5.17 -7.70 2.32
C LEU A 104 -5.92 -7.51 3.63
N SER A 105 -6.69 -8.51 4.04
CA SER A 105 -7.46 -8.42 5.29
C SER A 105 -6.66 -9.00 6.47
N LYS A 106 -6.80 -8.35 7.63
CA LYS A 106 -6.20 -8.80 8.89
C LYS A 106 -7.11 -9.83 9.55
N PRO A 107 -6.59 -10.81 10.25
CA PRO A 107 -5.16 -11.15 10.35
C PRO A 107 -4.67 -11.84 9.09
N TYR A 108 -3.43 -11.60 8.72
CA TYR A 108 -2.81 -12.23 7.56
C TYR A 108 -1.52 -12.95 7.98
N ARG A 109 -1.09 -13.91 7.17
CA ARG A 109 0.18 -14.59 7.38
C ARG A 109 1.27 -13.80 6.66
N SER A 110 2.50 -13.87 7.16
CA SER A 110 3.63 -13.20 6.49
C SER A 110 3.78 -13.67 5.05
N LYS A 111 3.56 -14.97 4.81
CA LYS A 111 3.61 -15.53 3.46
C LYS A 111 2.61 -14.87 2.53
N ASP A 112 1.39 -14.64 3.00
CA ASP A 112 0.34 -14.01 2.19
C ASP A 112 0.70 -12.55 1.87
N LEU A 113 1.22 -11.84 2.86
CA LEU A 113 1.67 -10.47 2.66
C LEU A 113 2.79 -10.40 1.62
N LEU A 114 3.82 -11.23 1.79
CA LEU A 114 4.99 -11.19 0.91
C LEU A 114 4.65 -11.62 -0.51
N ASN A 115 3.79 -12.62 -0.67
CA ASN A 115 3.33 -13.04 -2.00
C ASN A 115 2.54 -11.93 -2.69
N LEU A 116 1.66 -11.26 -1.95
CA LEU A 116 0.85 -10.19 -2.51
C LEU A 116 1.71 -8.98 -2.89
N VAL A 117 2.67 -8.64 -2.05
CA VAL A 117 3.61 -7.54 -2.34
C VAL A 117 4.39 -7.83 -3.61
N GLU A 118 4.97 -9.02 -3.70
CA GLU A 118 5.73 -9.41 -4.88
C GLU A 118 4.88 -9.39 -6.14
N HIS A 119 3.69 -9.99 -6.07
CA HIS A 119 2.77 -10.01 -7.20
C HIS A 119 2.39 -8.59 -7.64
N THR A 120 2.07 -7.72 -6.70
CA THR A 120 1.64 -6.35 -7.00
C THR A 120 2.78 -5.54 -7.60
N LEU A 121 4.00 -5.71 -7.08
CA LEU A 121 5.18 -5.02 -7.62
C LEU A 121 5.46 -5.40 -9.07
N HIS A 122 5.19 -6.64 -9.44
CA HIS A 122 5.47 -7.14 -10.79
C HIS A 122 4.28 -7.01 -11.74
N GLN A 123 3.13 -6.52 -11.27
CA GLN A 123 2.02 -6.19 -12.13
C GLN A 123 2.40 -5.00 -13.01
N THR A 124 2.14 -5.09 -14.30
CA THR A 124 2.41 -3.98 -15.19
C THR A 124 1.09 -3.30 -15.57
N LYS A 125 1.00 -2.00 -15.31
CA LYS A 125 -0.18 -1.23 -15.75
C LYS A 125 -0.21 -1.09 -17.27
N ALA A 126 0.97 -1.13 -17.88
CA ALA A 126 1.09 -1.10 -19.33
C ALA A 126 0.45 -2.33 -19.97
N ALA A 127 0.55 -3.49 -19.32
CA ALA A 127 -0.09 -4.71 -19.82
C ALA A 127 -1.60 -4.57 -19.89
N THR A 128 -2.19 -3.87 -18.91
CA THR A 128 -3.62 -3.59 -18.91
C THR A 128 -3.99 -2.69 -20.08
N ASP A 129 -3.20 -1.67 -20.31
CA ASP A 129 -3.43 -0.72 -21.40
C ASP A 129 -3.25 -1.39 -22.75
N SER A 130 -2.24 -2.24 -22.86
CA SER A 130 -1.95 -2.89 -24.14
C SER A 130 -2.97 -3.97 -24.49
N ALA A 131 -3.77 -4.41 -23.55
CA ALA A 131 -4.87 -5.33 -23.83
C ALA A 131 -6.03 -4.68 -24.56
N LEU A 132 -5.97 -3.39 -24.66
CA LEU A 132 -6.96 -2.62 -25.40
C LEU A 132 -6.54 -2.53 -26.87
#